data_0cb9b85911555551dd48eca0166fb3fb
#
_entry.id   0cb9b85911555551dd48eca0166fb3fb
#
_cell.length_a   1.000
_cell.length_b   1.000
_cell.length_c   1.000
_cell.angle_alpha   90.00
_cell.angle_beta   90.00
_cell.angle_gamma   90.00
#
_symmetry.space_group_name_H-M   'P 1'
#
loop_
_entity.id
_entity.type
_entity.pdbx_description
1 polymer ?
#
loop_
_entity_poly.entity_id
_entity_poly.type
_entity_poly.pdbx_seq_one_letter_code
_entity_poly.pdbx_strand_id
1 'polypeptide(L)'
;MRDAYHASDTASSFMVIDHALGKLNEDFDYFVLLQPTSPFRDANHIMEAAKRFEQKDNFDFLVSMNESPVHASLIKTIDEDLSLKNYDLDYSTYRRQSCTEYHPNGAMFFAKVDAYRRQKHFFGDKSLAYIMDKQSSIDIDDKLDFEFAITIANKINKEKKLKESIISKIMDNKEYFSSAVGEITLIGHSLFANWNINQIGSKIVNNFGIAGINTKQYIKYILEPKIIGHIGDYTFVFAGTNDIVDADWTTEENIKEIQNLVNKILCINPKTKLYLLSVPPVKGRLDRNNKTIRKLNAAIEKYIVNCKVINLTAEFSDEYGELKSHFTYDGLHFTDKAYLQLEKIIQGTLE
;
A
#
# COMPACT_ATOMS: atom_id res chain seq x y z
N MET A 1 -40.24 2.83 -5.58
CA MET A 1 -40.27 2.22 -4.25
C MET A 1 -40.77 0.79 -4.41
N ARG A 2 -40.13 -0.21 -3.74
CA ARG A 2 -40.64 -1.59 -3.75
C ARG A 2 -42.00 -1.65 -3.04
N ASP A 3 -42.93 -2.47 -3.53
CA ASP A 3 -44.14 -2.76 -2.75
C ASP A 3 -43.85 -3.65 -1.55
N ALA A 4 -44.76 -3.72 -0.59
CA ALA A 4 -44.56 -4.43 0.67
C ALA A 4 -44.24 -5.93 0.47
N TYR A 5 -44.73 -6.56 -0.57
CA TYR A 5 -44.51 -7.97 -0.86
C TYR A 5 -43.05 -8.24 -1.24
N HIS A 6 -42.47 -7.42 -2.15
CA HIS A 6 -41.06 -7.53 -2.56
C HIS A 6 -40.05 -6.93 -1.55
N ALA A 7 -40.56 -6.30 -0.48
CA ALA A 7 -39.75 -5.76 0.60
C ALA A 7 -39.81 -6.61 1.90
N SER A 8 -40.48 -7.77 1.84
CA SER A 8 -40.59 -8.69 2.98
C SER A 8 -39.33 -9.52 3.17
N ASP A 9 -39.08 -10.00 4.38
CA ASP A 9 -37.96 -10.90 4.73
C ASP A 9 -38.05 -12.26 4.03
N THR A 10 -39.22 -12.61 3.47
CA THR A 10 -39.45 -13.85 2.72
C THR A 10 -39.27 -13.72 1.21
N ALA A 11 -39.08 -12.49 0.71
CA ALA A 11 -38.90 -12.24 -0.73
C ALA A 11 -37.51 -12.73 -1.16
N SER A 12 -37.43 -13.69 -2.10
CA SER A 12 -36.16 -14.14 -2.65
C SER A 12 -35.52 -13.08 -3.53
N SER A 13 -34.18 -13.11 -3.65
CA SER A 13 -33.46 -12.22 -4.58
C SER A 13 -33.98 -12.34 -6.01
N PHE A 14 -34.35 -13.56 -6.44
CA PHE A 14 -34.96 -13.78 -7.76
C PHE A 14 -36.26 -12.97 -7.95
N MET A 15 -37.19 -13.06 -7.01
CA MET A 15 -38.46 -12.32 -7.10
C MET A 15 -38.25 -10.81 -7.22
N VAL A 16 -37.32 -10.28 -6.45
CA VAL A 16 -37.01 -8.84 -6.46
C VAL A 16 -36.39 -8.41 -7.78
N ILE A 17 -35.45 -9.18 -8.30
CA ILE A 17 -34.73 -8.87 -9.55
C ILE A 17 -35.68 -9.01 -10.74
N ASP A 18 -36.48 -10.11 -10.83
CA ASP A 18 -37.39 -10.32 -11.93
C ASP A 18 -38.49 -9.24 -11.95
N HIS A 19 -39.01 -8.85 -10.78
CA HIS A 19 -39.94 -7.72 -10.68
C HIS A 19 -39.31 -6.41 -11.16
N ALA A 20 -38.05 -6.14 -10.80
CA ALA A 20 -37.35 -4.94 -11.25
C ALA A 20 -37.15 -4.94 -12.77
N LEU A 21 -36.69 -6.06 -13.35
CA LEU A 21 -36.51 -6.24 -14.79
C LEU A 21 -37.84 -6.11 -15.55
N GLY A 22 -38.92 -6.64 -14.98
CA GLY A 22 -40.28 -6.54 -15.59
C GLY A 22 -40.88 -5.13 -15.58
N LYS A 23 -40.34 -4.20 -14.79
CA LYS A 23 -40.75 -2.79 -14.75
C LYS A 23 -39.94 -1.88 -15.67
N LEU A 24 -38.84 -2.37 -16.23
CA LEU A 24 -38.08 -1.61 -17.22
C LEU A 24 -38.76 -1.67 -18.58
N ASN A 25 -38.85 -0.54 -19.27
CA ASN A 25 -39.50 -0.42 -20.59
C ASN A 25 -38.54 -0.76 -21.75
N GLU A 26 -37.33 -1.24 -21.44
CA GLU A 26 -36.28 -1.57 -22.40
C GLU A 26 -35.84 -3.01 -22.21
N ASP A 27 -35.43 -3.66 -23.29
CA ASP A 27 -34.81 -4.97 -23.26
C ASP A 27 -33.29 -4.81 -23.01
N PHE A 28 -32.75 -5.61 -22.12
CA PHE A 28 -31.35 -5.65 -21.80
C PHE A 28 -30.78 -7.05 -22.04
N ASP A 29 -29.58 -7.12 -22.61
CA ASP A 29 -28.88 -8.39 -22.80
C ASP A 29 -28.49 -9.00 -21.45
N TYR A 30 -28.01 -8.16 -20.51
CA TYR A 30 -27.64 -8.57 -19.17
C TYR A 30 -27.88 -7.46 -18.13
N PHE A 31 -27.87 -7.83 -16.90
CA PHE A 31 -27.90 -6.91 -15.74
C PHE A 31 -26.76 -7.19 -14.77
N VAL A 32 -26.48 -6.20 -13.93
CA VAL A 32 -25.51 -6.31 -12.82
C VAL A 32 -26.22 -6.02 -11.50
N LEU A 33 -26.21 -6.99 -10.60
CA LEU A 33 -26.64 -6.79 -9.21
C LEU A 33 -25.44 -6.33 -8.38
N LEU A 34 -25.55 -5.16 -7.79
CA LEU A 34 -24.57 -4.55 -6.91
C LEU A 34 -25.13 -4.47 -5.49
N GLN A 35 -24.60 -5.24 -4.55
CA GLN A 35 -25.06 -5.18 -3.16
C GLN A 35 -24.55 -3.91 -2.49
N PRO A 36 -25.39 -3.18 -1.73
CA PRO A 36 -24.97 -1.95 -1.04
C PRO A 36 -24.02 -2.20 0.14
N THR A 37 -23.97 -3.42 0.63
CA THR A 37 -23.13 -3.86 1.74
C THR A 37 -21.64 -3.99 1.38
N SER A 38 -21.26 -3.88 0.11
CA SER A 38 -19.88 -3.96 -0.38
C SER A 38 -19.30 -2.56 -0.66
N PRO A 39 -18.81 -1.82 0.36
CA PRO A 39 -18.50 -0.39 0.27
C PRO A 39 -17.22 -0.08 -0.51
N PHE A 40 -16.32 -1.06 -0.71
CA PHE A 40 -15.01 -0.85 -1.36
C PHE A 40 -14.97 -1.32 -2.81
N ARG A 41 -16.08 -1.79 -3.36
CA ARG A 41 -16.24 -1.97 -4.81
C ARG A 41 -16.23 -0.59 -5.48
N ASP A 42 -15.40 -0.41 -6.51
CA ASP A 42 -15.29 0.82 -7.27
C ASP A 42 -15.67 0.63 -8.75
N ALA A 43 -15.62 1.72 -9.52
CA ALA A 43 -15.94 1.71 -10.95
C ALA A 43 -14.97 0.83 -11.77
N ASN A 44 -13.70 0.70 -11.36
CA ASN A 44 -12.72 -0.12 -12.09
C ASN A 44 -13.08 -1.59 -11.98
N HIS A 45 -13.47 -2.07 -10.79
CA HIS A 45 -13.95 -3.44 -10.60
C HIS A 45 -15.14 -3.75 -11.52
N ILE A 46 -16.11 -2.83 -11.61
CA ILE A 46 -17.29 -3.01 -12.46
C ILE A 46 -16.90 -3.07 -13.94
N MET A 47 -16.03 -2.14 -14.39
CA MET A 47 -15.60 -2.08 -15.79
C MET A 47 -14.77 -3.30 -16.20
N GLU A 48 -13.85 -3.76 -15.34
CA GLU A 48 -13.04 -4.94 -15.60
C GLU A 48 -13.89 -6.22 -15.64
N ALA A 49 -14.83 -6.37 -14.69
CA ALA A 49 -15.76 -7.49 -14.66
C ALA A 49 -16.68 -7.50 -15.89
N ALA A 50 -17.24 -6.34 -16.29
CA ALA A 50 -18.05 -6.20 -17.49
C ALA A 50 -17.26 -6.59 -18.74
N LYS A 51 -16.07 -6.04 -18.92
CA LYS A 51 -15.18 -6.39 -20.04
C LYS A 51 -14.88 -7.89 -20.10
N ARG A 52 -14.61 -8.53 -18.94
CA ARG A 52 -14.36 -9.96 -18.86
C ARG A 52 -15.60 -10.78 -19.22
N PHE A 53 -16.77 -10.34 -18.78
CA PHE A 53 -18.04 -10.99 -19.06
C PHE A 53 -18.39 -10.91 -20.55
N GLU A 54 -18.27 -9.74 -21.17
CA GLU A 54 -18.58 -9.49 -22.59
C GLU A 54 -17.61 -10.20 -23.55
N GLN A 55 -16.36 -10.41 -23.16
CA GLN A 55 -15.35 -11.11 -23.98
C GLN A 55 -15.52 -12.63 -24.01
N LYS A 56 -16.44 -13.20 -23.24
CA LYS A 56 -16.59 -14.66 -23.07
C LYS A 56 -18.01 -15.14 -23.34
N ASP A 57 -18.35 -15.31 -24.61
CA ASP A 57 -19.69 -15.66 -25.10
C ASP A 57 -20.25 -16.96 -24.50
N ASN A 58 -19.42 -17.88 -24.05
CA ASN A 58 -19.84 -19.19 -23.52
C ASN A 58 -20.38 -19.12 -22.09
N PHE A 59 -20.32 -17.96 -21.44
CA PHE A 59 -20.80 -17.80 -20.08
C PHE A 59 -22.03 -16.91 -20.01
N ASP A 60 -22.90 -17.24 -19.11
CA ASP A 60 -24.17 -16.55 -18.89
C ASP A 60 -24.18 -15.75 -17.58
N PHE A 61 -23.20 -16.00 -16.71
CA PHE A 61 -23.06 -15.38 -15.38
C PHE A 61 -21.61 -15.01 -15.07
N LEU A 62 -21.43 -14.01 -14.23
CA LEU A 62 -20.15 -13.71 -13.59
C LEU A 62 -20.41 -13.32 -12.13
N VAL A 63 -19.63 -13.90 -11.20
CA VAL A 63 -19.75 -13.64 -9.77
C VAL A 63 -18.41 -13.15 -9.24
N SER A 64 -18.44 -12.08 -8.46
CA SER A 64 -17.25 -11.61 -7.75
C SER A 64 -16.93 -12.54 -6.57
N MET A 65 -15.66 -12.92 -6.47
CA MET A 65 -15.15 -13.88 -5.52
C MET A 65 -13.91 -13.32 -4.82
N ASN A 66 -13.63 -13.76 -3.62
CA ASN A 66 -12.33 -13.56 -2.98
C ASN A 66 -11.79 -14.86 -2.40
N GLU A 67 -10.49 -14.86 -2.09
CA GLU A 67 -9.84 -15.99 -1.46
C GLU A 67 -10.44 -16.27 -0.07
N SER A 68 -10.82 -17.51 0.18
CA SER A 68 -11.42 -17.92 1.46
C SER A 68 -10.37 -17.92 2.58
N PRO A 69 -10.64 -17.30 3.73
CA PRO A 69 -9.77 -17.36 4.90
C PRO A 69 -9.78 -18.74 5.56
N VAL A 70 -10.78 -19.58 5.25
CA VAL A 70 -10.99 -20.90 5.85
C VAL A 70 -11.19 -21.94 4.75
N HIS A 71 -10.48 -23.05 4.85
CA HIS A 71 -10.63 -24.20 3.96
C HIS A 71 -12.01 -24.84 4.14
N ALA A 72 -12.68 -25.22 3.05
CA ALA A 72 -14.04 -25.77 3.08
C ALA A 72 -14.16 -27.04 3.95
N SER A 73 -13.11 -27.86 4.03
CA SER A 73 -13.08 -29.05 4.91
C SER A 73 -13.19 -28.73 6.40
N LEU A 74 -12.88 -27.49 6.80
CA LEU A 74 -12.97 -27.02 8.19
C LEU A 74 -14.32 -26.37 8.52
N ILE A 75 -15.25 -26.31 7.58
CA ILE A 75 -16.58 -25.74 7.79
C ILE A 75 -17.57 -26.90 7.93
N LYS A 76 -18.03 -27.14 9.15
CA LYS A 76 -18.95 -28.21 9.51
C LYS A 76 -20.02 -27.72 10.46
N THR A 77 -21.15 -28.42 10.50
CA THR A 77 -22.18 -28.20 11.52
C THR A 77 -21.74 -28.78 12.87
N ILE A 78 -22.16 -28.13 13.94
CA ILE A 78 -21.95 -28.62 15.31
C ILE A 78 -23.34 -28.93 15.88
N ASP A 79 -23.49 -30.12 16.44
CA ASP A 79 -24.75 -30.56 17.04
C ASP A 79 -24.95 -29.96 18.46
N GLU A 80 -26.14 -30.12 19.03
CA GLU A 80 -26.50 -29.57 20.34
C GLU A 80 -25.58 -30.08 21.49
N ASP A 81 -24.97 -31.29 21.33
CA ASP A 81 -24.02 -31.86 22.28
C ASP A 81 -22.61 -31.22 22.17
N LEU A 82 -22.42 -30.25 21.29
CA LEU A 82 -21.16 -29.55 21.03
C LEU A 82 -20.01 -30.49 20.61
N SER A 83 -20.30 -31.71 20.17
CA SER A 83 -19.28 -32.64 19.72
C SER A 83 -18.78 -32.29 18.31
N LEU A 84 -17.51 -32.60 18.02
CA LEU A 84 -16.88 -32.42 16.71
C LEU A 84 -16.98 -33.72 15.86
N LYS A 85 -17.99 -34.52 16.05
CA LYS A 85 -18.17 -35.80 15.33
C LYS A 85 -18.30 -35.66 13.82
N ASN A 86 -18.69 -34.46 13.35
CA ASN A 86 -18.79 -34.16 11.92
C ASN A 86 -17.42 -33.81 11.30
N TYR A 87 -16.35 -33.68 12.10
CA TYR A 87 -14.97 -33.53 11.65
C TYR A 87 -14.34 -34.90 11.47
N ASP A 88 -14.79 -35.63 10.46
CA ASP A 88 -14.53 -37.04 10.19
C ASP A 88 -13.33 -37.29 9.24
N LEU A 89 -12.65 -36.24 8.79
CA LEU A 89 -11.48 -36.35 7.94
C LEU A 89 -10.18 -36.47 8.74
N ASP A 90 -9.16 -37.06 8.14
CA ASP A 90 -7.81 -37.02 8.71
C ASP A 90 -7.18 -35.63 8.52
N TYR A 91 -7.12 -34.86 9.58
CA TYR A 91 -6.51 -33.53 9.60
C TYR A 91 -5.02 -33.53 9.97
N SER A 92 -4.38 -34.70 10.15
CA SER A 92 -2.96 -34.83 10.55
C SER A 92 -2.00 -34.20 9.51
N THR A 93 -2.40 -34.21 8.24
CA THR A 93 -1.63 -33.67 7.13
C THR A 93 -2.15 -32.30 6.62
N TYR A 94 -3.15 -31.72 7.33
CA TYR A 94 -3.74 -30.45 6.94
C TYR A 94 -2.70 -29.33 6.89
N ARG A 95 -2.60 -28.66 5.76
CA ARG A 95 -1.79 -27.46 5.56
C ARG A 95 -2.65 -26.37 4.95
N ARG A 96 -2.76 -25.24 5.63
CA ARG A 96 -3.54 -24.07 5.18
C ARG A 96 -3.19 -23.60 3.75
N GLN A 97 -1.97 -23.85 3.29
CA GLN A 97 -1.45 -23.39 2.00
C GLN A 97 -1.58 -24.41 0.87
N SER A 98 -2.20 -25.57 1.10
CA SER A 98 -2.23 -26.67 0.13
C SER A 98 -3.21 -26.45 -1.04
N CYS A 99 -4.20 -25.60 -0.87
CA CYS A 99 -5.20 -25.28 -1.89
C CYS A 99 -5.76 -23.88 -1.65
N THR A 100 -5.84 -23.06 -2.70
CA THR A 100 -6.50 -21.77 -2.64
C THR A 100 -7.98 -21.97 -3.01
N GLU A 101 -8.86 -21.73 -2.06
CA GLU A 101 -10.29 -21.77 -2.25
C GLU A 101 -10.89 -20.36 -2.30
N TYR A 102 -12.02 -20.23 -2.95
CA TYR A 102 -12.70 -18.96 -3.13
C TYR A 102 -14.15 -19.04 -2.70
N HIS A 103 -14.68 -17.92 -2.19
CA HIS A 103 -16.10 -17.77 -1.87
C HIS A 103 -16.67 -16.49 -2.48
N PRO A 104 -17.98 -16.41 -2.76
CA PRO A 104 -18.62 -15.19 -3.21
C PRO A 104 -18.47 -14.09 -2.15
N ASN A 105 -18.12 -12.87 -2.59
CA ASN A 105 -17.93 -11.73 -1.70
C ASN A 105 -19.12 -10.72 -1.71
N GLY A 106 -20.21 -11.06 -2.38
CA GLY A 106 -21.40 -10.21 -2.43
C GLY A 106 -21.29 -8.97 -3.34
N ALA A 107 -20.11 -8.60 -3.78
CA ALA A 107 -19.90 -7.30 -4.39
C ALA A 107 -20.60 -7.14 -5.76
N MET A 108 -20.52 -8.15 -6.65
CA MET A 108 -21.05 -8.05 -8.00
C MET A 108 -21.56 -9.40 -8.52
N PHE A 109 -22.74 -9.37 -9.15
CA PHE A 109 -23.31 -10.52 -9.86
C PHE A 109 -23.80 -10.05 -11.22
N PHE A 110 -23.23 -10.58 -12.29
CA PHE A 110 -23.66 -10.36 -13.68
C PHE A 110 -24.48 -11.54 -14.15
N ALA A 111 -25.52 -11.27 -14.91
CA ALA A 111 -26.33 -12.31 -15.54
C ALA A 111 -26.97 -11.84 -16.83
N LYS A 112 -26.94 -12.68 -17.89
CA LYS A 112 -27.81 -12.52 -19.03
C LYS A 112 -29.25 -12.70 -18.56
N VAL A 113 -30.16 -11.79 -18.98
CA VAL A 113 -31.53 -11.72 -18.48
C VAL A 113 -32.28 -13.05 -18.66
N ASP A 114 -32.25 -13.62 -19.87
CA ASP A 114 -32.94 -14.87 -20.17
C ASP A 114 -32.36 -16.07 -19.41
N ALA A 115 -31.04 -16.12 -19.23
CA ALA A 115 -30.42 -17.19 -18.49
C ALA A 115 -30.80 -17.13 -17.01
N TYR A 116 -30.81 -15.91 -16.42
CA TYR A 116 -31.22 -15.73 -15.04
C TYR A 116 -32.67 -16.09 -14.78
N ARG A 117 -33.59 -15.72 -15.67
CA ARG A 117 -35.01 -16.11 -15.58
C ARG A 117 -35.21 -17.61 -15.59
N ARG A 118 -34.41 -18.35 -16.40
CA ARG A 118 -34.45 -19.81 -16.43
C ARG A 118 -33.83 -20.45 -15.19
N GLN A 119 -32.64 -20.00 -14.77
CA GLN A 119 -31.83 -20.62 -13.72
C GLN A 119 -32.18 -20.14 -12.32
N LYS A 120 -32.59 -18.87 -12.15
CA LYS A 120 -32.97 -18.20 -10.89
C LYS A 120 -31.86 -18.03 -9.84
N HIS A 121 -30.62 -18.27 -10.22
CA HIS A 121 -29.41 -18.04 -9.41
C HIS A 121 -28.20 -17.80 -10.32
N PHE A 122 -27.03 -17.41 -9.73
CA PHE A 122 -25.86 -16.96 -10.48
C PHE A 122 -24.76 -18.02 -10.61
N PHE A 123 -24.94 -19.23 -10.07
CA PHE A 123 -23.89 -20.24 -9.99
C PHE A 123 -24.14 -21.40 -10.93
N GLY A 124 -23.09 -22.02 -11.47
CA GLY A 124 -23.17 -23.20 -12.33
C GLY A 124 -22.07 -23.23 -13.40
N ASP A 125 -22.15 -24.20 -14.30
CA ASP A 125 -21.13 -24.47 -15.33
C ASP A 125 -20.87 -23.29 -16.28
N LYS A 126 -21.87 -22.42 -16.43
CA LYS A 126 -21.78 -21.22 -17.27
C LYS A 126 -21.50 -19.94 -16.46
N SER A 127 -20.88 -20.07 -15.30
CA SER A 127 -20.54 -18.95 -14.43
C SER A 127 -19.04 -18.71 -14.38
N LEU A 128 -18.62 -17.45 -14.56
CA LEU A 128 -17.25 -16.99 -14.42
C LEU A 128 -17.00 -16.45 -13.01
N ALA A 129 -15.80 -16.59 -12.50
CA ALA A 129 -15.33 -15.88 -11.32
C ALA A 129 -14.60 -14.59 -11.71
N TYR A 130 -14.88 -13.49 -11.02
CA TYR A 130 -14.07 -12.28 -11.00
C TYR A 130 -13.42 -12.16 -9.62
N ILE A 131 -12.09 -12.37 -9.56
CA ILE A 131 -11.37 -12.38 -8.28
C ILE A 131 -11.07 -10.95 -7.86
N MET A 132 -11.51 -10.60 -6.65
CA MET A 132 -11.23 -9.32 -5.99
C MET A 132 -10.27 -9.54 -4.83
N ASP A 133 -9.48 -8.52 -4.50
CA ASP A 133 -8.63 -8.53 -3.32
C ASP A 133 -9.46 -8.51 -2.02
N LYS A 134 -8.80 -8.87 -0.92
CA LYS A 134 -9.46 -8.99 0.39
C LYS A 134 -10.07 -7.67 0.90
N GLN A 135 -9.42 -6.54 0.62
CA GLN A 135 -9.88 -5.23 1.09
C GLN A 135 -11.13 -4.77 0.33
N SER A 136 -11.12 -4.95 -1.00
CA SER A 136 -12.26 -4.62 -1.87
C SER A 136 -13.45 -5.58 -1.70
N SER A 137 -13.22 -6.71 -1.02
CA SER A 137 -14.21 -7.78 -0.78
C SER A 137 -14.87 -7.71 0.60
N ILE A 138 -14.69 -6.62 1.35
CA ILE A 138 -15.34 -6.44 2.65
C ILE A 138 -16.84 -6.28 2.42
N ASP A 139 -17.62 -7.11 3.07
CA ASP A 139 -19.08 -7.06 3.15
C ASP A 139 -19.53 -6.65 4.55
N ILE A 140 -20.59 -5.85 4.66
CA ILE A 140 -21.11 -5.32 5.93
C ILE A 140 -22.40 -6.05 6.25
N ASP A 141 -22.31 -7.10 7.05
CA ASP A 141 -23.45 -7.88 7.53
C ASP A 141 -23.88 -7.44 8.93
N ASP A 142 -22.94 -6.96 9.76
CA ASP A 142 -23.21 -6.55 11.13
C ASP A 142 -22.45 -5.26 11.54
N LYS A 143 -22.59 -4.91 12.82
CA LYS A 143 -21.96 -3.71 13.38
C LYS A 143 -20.43 -3.81 13.42
N LEU A 144 -19.87 -4.99 13.63
CA LEU A 144 -18.43 -5.20 13.69
C LEU A 144 -17.81 -5.04 12.31
N ASP A 145 -18.46 -5.56 11.27
CA ASP A 145 -18.06 -5.36 9.87
C ASP A 145 -18.07 -3.88 9.51
N PHE A 146 -19.09 -3.14 9.97
CA PHE A 146 -19.16 -1.70 9.75
C PHE A 146 -18.01 -0.94 10.43
N GLU A 147 -17.67 -1.26 11.67
CA GLU A 147 -16.53 -0.68 12.38
C GLU A 147 -15.22 -1.01 11.69
N PHE A 148 -15.07 -2.23 11.17
CA PHE A 148 -13.92 -2.65 10.39
C PHE A 148 -13.85 -1.87 9.07
N ALA A 149 -14.96 -1.73 8.35
CA ALA A 149 -15.03 -0.92 7.13
C ALA A 149 -14.64 0.54 7.36
N ILE A 150 -15.09 1.16 8.46
CA ILE A 150 -14.66 2.52 8.84
C ILE A 150 -13.14 2.58 9.02
N THR A 151 -12.55 1.60 9.68
CA THR A 151 -11.10 1.53 9.91
C THR A 151 -10.32 1.48 8.60
N ILE A 152 -10.77 0.63 7.66
CA ILE A 152 -10.17 0.53 6.32
C ILE A 152 -10.37 1.82 5.52
N ALA A 153 -11.57 2.41 5.52
CA ALA A 153 -11.84 3.67 4.85
C ALA A 153 -10.94 4.80 5.36
N ASN A 154 -10.72 4.88 6.67
CA ASN A 154 -9.81 5.84 7.28
C ASN A 154 -8.36 5.63 6.86
N LYS A 155 -7.92 4.36 6.74
CA LYS A 155 -6.59 4.02 6.23
C LYS A 155 -6.42 4.49 4.79
N ILE A 156 -7.35 4.14 3.90
CA ILE A 156 -7.36 4.54 2.48
C ILE A 156 -7.32 6.07 2.34
N ASN A 157 -8.18 6.77 3.10
CA ASN A 157 -8.24 8.23 3.09
C ASN A 157 -6.93 8.87 3.58
N LYS A 158 -6.29 8.29 4.60
CA LYS A 158 -4.99 8.75 5.11
C LYS A 158 -3.90 8.59 4.05
N GLU A 159 -3.83 7.43 3.38
CA GLU A 159 -2.87 7.17 2.31
C GLU A 159 -3.09 8.12 1.11
N LYS A 160 -4.35 8.34 0.71
CA LYS A 160 -4.72 9.30 -0.34
C LYS A 160 -4.29 10.72 0.01
N LYS A 161 -4.61 11.20 1.21
CA LYS A 161 -4.21 12.53 1.71
C LYS A 161 -2.70 12.68 1.78
N LEU A 162 -1.97 11.63 2.21
CA LEU A 162 -0.51 11.64 2.23
C LEU A 162 0.05 11.79 0.81
N LYS A 163 -0.46 11.02 -0.15
CA LYS A 163 -0.06 11.12 -1.55
C LYS A 163 -0.34 12.51 -2.14
N GLU A 164 -1.52 13.07 -1.92
CA GLU A 164 -1.89 14.42 -2.34
C GLU A 164 -0.96 15.47 -1.71
N SER A 165 -0.66 15.35 -0.43
CA SER A 165 0.29 16.23 0.28
C SER A 165 1.71 16.13 -0.30
N ILE A 166 2.19 14.92 -0.64
CA ILE A 166 3.50 14.73 -1.28
C ILE A 166 3.53 15.43 -2.63
N ILE A 167 2.52 15.21 -3.47
CA ILE A 167 2.43 15.83 -4.81
C ILE A 167 2.37 17.38 -4.70
N SER A 168 1.55 17.91 -3.79
CA SER A 168 1.50 19.36 -3.54
C SER A 168 2.87 19.92 -3.18
N LYS A 169 3.57 19.31 -2.21
CA LYS A 169 4.92 19.74 -1.78
C LYS A 169 5.93 19.69 -2.93
N ILE A 170 5.86 18.69 -3.81
CA ILE A 170 6.72 18.62 -4.98
C ILE A 170 6.43 19.78 -5.94
N MET A 171 5.15 20.10 -6.16
CA MET A 171 4.76 21.20 -7.03
C MET A 171 5.17 22.56 -6.47
N ASP A 172 4.98 22.77 -5.17
CA ASP A 172 5.36 24.00 -4.46
C ASP A 172 6.89 24.24 -4.52
N ASN A 173 7.68 23.18 -4.54
CA ASN A 173 9.14 23.26 -4.60
C ASN A 173 9.73 23.07 -6.01
N LYS A 174 8.92 22.91 -7.04
CA LYS A 174 9.37 22.54 -8.39
C LYS A 174 10.36 23.55 -8.99
N GLU A 175 10.10 24.82 -8.82
CA GLU A 175 10.98 25.91 -9.31
C GLU A 175 12.34 25.85 -8.59
N TYR A 176 12.33 25.74 -7.27
CA TYR A 176 13.55 25.57 -6.48
C TYR A 176 14.34 24.33 -6.88
N PHE A 177 13.68 23.18 -7.04
CA PHE A 177 14.34 21.92 -7.43
C PHE A 177 14.99 21.98 -8.80
N SER A 178 14.42 22.76 -9.73
CA SER A 178 14.93 22.92 -11.08
C SER A 178 16.07 23.95 -11.21
N SER A 179 16.12 24.95 -10.31
CA SER A 179 17.03 26.10 -10.42
C SER A 179 18.17 26.12 -9.39
N ALA A 180 18.07 25.33 -8.32
CA ALA A 180 19.08 25.31 -7.25
C ALA A 180 20.44 24.77 -7.74
N VAL A 181 21.53 25.44 -7.36
CA VAL A 181 22.92 25.18 -7.87
C VAL A 181 23.96 25.08 -6.75
N GLY A 182 23.60 24.50 -5.59
CA GLY A 182 24.55 24.30 -4.48
C GLY A 182 25.52 23.14 -4.69
N GLU A 183 26.64 23.16 -3.96
CA GLU A 183 27.66 22.10 -4.01
C GLU A 183 27.23 20.83 -3.26
N ILE A 184 26.36 20.96 -2.26
CA ILE A 184 25.82 19.84 -1.48
C ILE A 184 24.35 19.64 -1.86
N THR A 185 23.98 18.41 -2.15
CA THR A 185 22.58 18.03 -2.43
C THR A 185 22.08 17.04 -1.36
N LEU A 186 20.93 17.33 -0.74
CA LEU A 186 20.25 16.46 0.19
C LEU A 186 19.01 15.87 -0.51
N ILE A 187 18.94 14.54 -0.58
CA ILE A 187 17.84 13.80 -1.21
C ILE A 187 17.21 12.85 -0.19
N GLY A 188 15.87 12.90 -0.03
CA GLY A 188 15.19 11.97 0.87
C GLY A 188 13.86 12.48 1.39
N HIS A 189 13.56 12.06 2.61
CA HIS A 189 12.26 12.24 3.25
C HIS A 189 12.27 13.33 4.34
N SER A 190 11.33 13.22 5.32
CA SER A 190 11.12 14.23 6.36
C SER A 190 12.38 14.60 7.17
N LEU A 191 13.34 13.69 7.33
CA LEU A 191 14.58 14.01 8.07
C LEU A 191 15.42 15.07 7.38
N PHE A 192 15.38 15.16 6.05
CA PHE A 192 15.95 16.32 5.34
C PHE A 192 14.93 17.44 5.15
N ALA A 193 13.68 17.13 4.78
CA ALA A 193 12.67 18.16 4.56
C ALA A 193 12.44 19.08 5.78
N ASN A 194 12.60 18.55 6.98
CA ASN A 194 12.45 19.31 8.23
C ASN A 194 13.75 20.00 8.69
N TRP A 195 14.84 19.81 7.97
CA TRP A 195 16.11 20.45 8.29
C TRP A 195 16.23 21.79 7.58
N ASN A 196 16.06 22.87 8.32
CA ASN A 196 16.24 24.23 7.78
C ASN A 196 17.72 24.56 7.71
N ILE A 197 18.37 24.17 6.60
CA ILE A 197 19.79 24.37 6.37
C ILE A 197 20.04 24.89 4.95
N ASN A 198 20.91 25.90 4.85
CA ASN A 198 21.29 26.52 3.58
C ASN A 198 22.78 26.35 3.29
N GLN A 199 23.60 25.99 4.30
CA GLN A 199 25.05 25.92 4.18
C GLN A 199 25.62 24.91 5.20
N ILE A 200 26.66 24.16 4.80
CA ILE A 200 27.50 23.34 5.67
C ILE A 200 28.95 23.72 5.41
N GLY A 201 29.65 24.24 6.44
CA GLY A 201 30.96 24.87 6.26
C GLY A 201 30.84 26.07 5.30
N SER A 202 31.63 26.09 4.23
CA SER A 202 31.57 27.12 3.17
C SER A 202 30.66 26.75 1.98
N LYS A 203 30.03 25.56 1.99
CA LYS A 203 29.31 25.00 0.83
C LYS A 203 27.81 25.21 0.92
N ILE A 204 27.22 25.67 -0.17
CA ILE A 204 25.77 25.89 -0.31
C ILE A 204 25.07 24.54 -0.41
N VAL A 205 23.95 24.40 0.32
CA VAL A 205 23.13 23.19 0.38
C VAL A 205 21.87 23.36 -0.44
N ASN A 206 21.63 22.43 -1.37
CA ASN A 206 20.33 22.20 -2.00
C ASN A 206 19.59 21.12 -1.24
N ASN A 207 18.54 21.46 -0.52
CA ASN A 207 17.72 20.51 0.22
C ASN A 207 16.49 20.08 -0.59
N PHE A 208 16.53 18.90 -1.18
CA PHE A 208 15.44 18.31 -1.97
C PHE A 208 14.65 17.25 -1.17
N GLY A 209 14.65 17.33 0.14
CA GLY A 209 13.85 16.48 1.02
C GLY A 209 12.35 16.76 0.88
N ILE A 210 11.54 15.68 0.83
CA ILE A 210 10.07 15.76 0.82
C ILE A 210 9.50 14.95 1.97
N ALA A 211 8.78 15.59 2.88
CA ALA A 211 8.20 14.92 4.04
C ALA A 211 7.14 13.88 3.63
N GLY A 212 7.28 12.67 4.16
CA GLY A 212 6.35 11.55 3.96
C GLY A 212 6.63 10.68 2.73
N ILE A 213 7.54 11.09 1.85
CA ILE A 213 7.87 10.33 0.63
C ILE A 213 8.69 9.07 0.94
N ASN A 214 8.42 7.95 0.25
CA ASN A 214 9.28 6.76 0.24
C ASN A 214 10.19 6.74 -1.00
N THR A 215 11.12 5.78 -1.06
CA THR A 215 12.12 5.67 -2.12
C THR A 215 11.48 5.54 -3.52
N LYS A 216 10.49 4.66 -3.66
CA LYS A 216 9.77 4.42 -4.92
C LYS A 216 9.04 5.67 -5.42
N GLN A 217 8.38 6.39 -4.50
CA GLN A 217 7.69 7.63 -4.81
C GLN A 217 8.68 8.75 -5.20
N TYR A 218 9.84 8.84 -4.55
CA TYR A 218 10.87 9.82 -4.88
C TYR A 218 11.37 9.62 -6.31
N ILE A 219 11.64 8.38 -6.68
CA ILE A 219 12.02 8.01 -8.04
C ILE A 219 10.92 8.42 -9.02
N LYS A 220 9.69 7.97 -8.79
CA LYS A 220 8.54 8.15 -9.70
C LYS A 220 8.13 9.60 -9.88
N TYR A 221 8.12 10.39 -8.81
CA TYR A 221 7.54 11.73 -8.84
C TYR A 221 8.56 12.85 -9.00
N ILE A 222 9.85 12.60 -8.77
CA ILE A 222 10.90 13.63 -8.81
C ILE A 222 11.98 13.31 -9.85
N LEU A 223 12.58 12.11 -9.79
CA LEU A 223 13.72 11.79 -10.67
C LEU A 223 13.30 11.41 -12.09
N GLU A 224 12.25 10.61 -12.27
CA GLU A 224 11.74 10.22 -13.60
C GLU A 224 11.20 11.40 -14.39
N PRO A 225 10.41 12.32 -13.79
CA PRO A 225 9.99 13.54 -14.46
C PRO A 225 11.12 14.59 -14.62
N LYS A 226 12.34 14.30 -14.11
CA LYS A 226 13.52 15.18 -14.19
C LYS A 226 13.26 16.57 -13.57
N ILE A 227 12.62 16.59 -12.40
CA ILE A 227 12.31 17.84 -11.69
C ILE A 227 13.60 18.50 -11.14
N ILE A 228 14.57 17.69 -10.68
CA ILE A 228 15.85 18.18 -10.20
C ILE A 228 16.73 18.55 -11.41
N GLY A 229 17.09 19.83 -11.51
CA GLY A 229 17.92 20.35 -12.59
C GLY A 229 19.42 20.20 -12.36
N HIS A 230 19.87 20.17 -11.10
CA HIS A 230 21.28 20.08 -10.74
C HIS A 230 21.49 19.25 -9.49
N ILE A 231 22.54 18.43 -9.48
CA ILE A 231 23.06 17.71 -8.33
C ILE A 231 24.52 18.16 -8.11
N GLY A 232 24.82 18.57 -6.90
CA GLY A 232 26.13 19.12 -6.52
C GLY A 232 27.24 18.06 -6.47
N ASP A 233 28.44 18.53 -6.10
CA ASP A 233 29.63 17.69 -5.98
C ASP A 233 29.53 16.62 -4.87
N TYR A 234 28.70 16.89 -3.86
CA TYR A 234 28.42 15.99 -2.74
C TYR A 234 26.92 15.76 -2.63
N THR A 235 26.51 14.50 -2.59
CA THR A 235 25.10 14.15 -2.42
C THR A 235 24.91 13.23 -1.24
N PHE A 236 24.01 13.61 -0.33
CA PHE A 236 23.63 12.81 0.83
C PHE A 236 22.18 12.34 0.68
N VAL A 237 21.95 11.05 0.92
CA VAL A 237 20.65 10.41 0.69
C VAL A 237 20.13 9.77 1.97
N PHE A 238 18.88 10.05 2.35
CA PHE A 238 18.09 9.26 3.28
C PHE A 238 17.04 8.46 2.52
N ALA A 239 17.09 7.12 2.62
CA ALA A 239 16.13 6.19 2.03
C ALA A 239 15.84 5.03 3.00
N GLY A 240 14.68 4.38 2.88
CA GLY A 240 14.31 3.22 3.68
C GLY A 240 13.38 3.49 4.86
N THR A 241 13.42 4.66 5.47
CA THR A 241 12.65 4.99 6.69
C THR A 241 11.13 4.93 6.49
N ASN A 242 10.63 5.42 5.36
CA ASN A 242 9.20 5.40 5.03
C ASN A 242 8.81 4.16 4.21
N ASP A 243 9.78 3.44 3.70
CA ASP A 243 9.59 2.22 2.93
C ASP A 243 9.18 1.05 3.83
N ILE A 244 9.81 0.91 5.00
CA ILE A 244 9.58 -0.18 5.95
C ILE A 244 8.18 -0.24 6.58
N VAL A 245 7.32 0.76 6.34
CA VAL A 245 5.92 0.77 6.82
C VAL A 245 4.93 0.30 5.76
N ASP A 246 5.37 0.07 4.53
CA ASP A 246 4.54 -0.47 3.47
C ASP A 246 4.17 -1.94 3.80
N ALA A 247 2.90 -2.32 3.57
CA ALA A 247 2.39 -3.64 3.94
C ALA A 247 3.13 -4.78 3.23
N ASP A 248 3.54 -4.55 1.98
CA ASP A 248 4.22 -5.53 1.12
C ASP A 248 5.75 -5.38 1.14
N TRP A 249 6.28 -4.63 2.13
CA TRP A 249 7.70 -4.37 2.21
C TRP A 249 8.53 -5.66 2.41
N THR A 250 9.59 -5.79 1.62
CA THR A 250 10.66 -6.76 1.82
C THR A 250 12.03 -6.08 1.77
N THR A 251 13.01 -6.64 2.49
CA THR A 251 14.38 -6.12 2.46
C THR A 251 14.96 -6.17 1.05
N GLU A 252 14.72 -7.26 0.34
CA GLU A 252 15.25 -7.54 -1.00
C GLU A 252 14.73 -6.54 -2.03
N GLU A 253 13.44 -6.22 -1.99
CA GLU A 253 12.85 -5.24 -2.91
C GLU A 253 13.30 -3.82 -2.60
N ASN A 254 13.35 -3.46 -1.31
CA ASN A 254 13.78 -2.14 -0.90
C ASN A 254 15.26 -1.87 -1.27
N ILE A 255 16.15 -2.88 -1.17
CA ILE A 255 17.53 -2.76 -1.65
C ILE A 255 17.58 -2.49 -3.16
N LYS A 256 16.75 -3.16 -3.98
CA LYS A 256 16.66 -2.87 -5.43
C LYS A 256 16.21 -1.43 -5.69
N GLU A 257 15.23 -0.94 -4.93
CA GLU A 257 14.72 0.43 -5.06
C GLU A 257 15.77 1.47 -4.64
N ILE A 258 16.48 1.25 -3.53
CA ILE A 258 17.58 2.13 -3.09
C ILE A 258 18.72 2.13 -4.11
N GLN A 259 19.09 0.96 -4.66
CA GLN A 259 20.11 0.90 -5.71
C GLN A 259 19.66 1.64 -6.99
N ASN A 260 18.38 1.54 -7.37
CA ASN A 260 17.84 2.30 -8.49
C ASN A 260 17.87 3.81 -8.24
N LEU A 261 17.56 4.25 -7.01
CA LEU A 261 17.70 5.65 -6.59
C LEU A 261 19.13 6.14 -6.76
N VAL A 262 20.11 5.39 -6.24
CA VAL A 262 21.55 5.67 -6.39
C VAL A 262 21.94 5.82 -7.87
N ASN A 263 21.54 4.86 -8.71
CA ASN A 263 21.86 4.86 -10.14
C ASN A 263 21.24 6.07 -10.86
N LYS A 264 20.00 6.43 -10.56
CA LYS A 264 19.34 7.59 -11.16
C LYS A 264 19.98 8.93 -10.75
N ILE A 265 20.45 9.04 -9.51
CA ILE A 265 21.21 10.22 -9.03
C ILE A 265 22.53 10.34 -9.83
N LEU A 266 23.26 9.25 -9.97
CA LEU A 266 24.51 9.22 -10.74
C LEU A 266 24.31 9.45 -12.26
N CYS A 267 23.12 9.16 -12.80
CA CYS A 267 22.78 9.53 -14.18
C CYS A 267 22.64 11.05 -14.35
N ILE A 268 22.26 11.80 -13.31
CA ILE A 268 22.17 13.27 -13.36
C ILE A 268 23.56 13.91 -13.18
N ASN A 269 24.33 13.47 -12.19
CA ASN A 269 25.72 13.90 -12.01
C ASN A 269 26.63 12.70 -11.71
N PRO A 270 27.32 12.16 -12.73
CA PRO A 270 28.23 11.02 -12.54
C PRO A 270 29.47 11.29 -11.68
N LYS A 271 29.77 12.59 -11.44
CA LYS A 271 30.95 13.01 -10.67
C LYS A 271 30.64 13.29 -9.20
N THR A 272 29.36 13.29 -8.81
CA THR A 272 28.98 13.54 -7.43
C THR A 272 29.56 12.49 -6.49
N LYS A 273 30.13 12.90 -5.36
CA LYS A 273 30.47 11.99 -4.27
C LYS A 273 29.18 11.65 -3.52
N LEU A 274 28.65 10.45 -3.76
CA LEU A 274 27.36 10.01 -3.23
C LEU A 274 27.53 9.29 -1.90
N TYR A 275 26.78 9.72 -0.89
CA TYR A 275 26.73 9.15 0.44
C TYR A 275 25.30 8.73 0.78
N LEU A 276 25.12 7.45 1.09
CA LEU A 276 23.85 6.93 1.60
C LEU A 276 23.94 6.87 3.13
N LEU A 277 23.06 7.60 3.80
CA LEU A 277 22.96 7.58 5.26
C LEU A 277 22.13 6.37 5.68
N SER A 278 22.62 5.58 6.63
CA SER A 278 21.86 4.46 7.18
C SER A 278 20.55 4.97 7.80
N VAL A 279 19.51 4.13 7.80
CA VAL A 279 18.24 4.44 8.46
C VAL A 279 18.49 4.63 9.95
N PRO A 280 18.18 5.80 10.53
CA PRO A 280 18.37 6.03 11.95
C PRO A 280 17.49 5.12 12.81
N PRO A 281 17.90 4.79 14.04
CA PRO A 281 17.01 4.10 14.97
C PRO A 281 15.79 4.97 15.31
N VAL A 282 14.74 4.34 15.83
CA VAL A 282 13.51 5.00 16.29
C VAL A 282 13.29 4.71 17.77
N LYS A 283 12.45 5.51 18.43
CA LYS A 283 12.10 5.34 19.85
C LYS A 283 10.60 5.23 20.06
N GLY A 284 10.14 4.13 20.69
CA GLY A 284 8.73 3.94 21.02
C GLY A 284 7.78 3.89 19.82
N ARG A 285 8.28 3.54 18.61
CA ARG A 285 7.48 3.46 17.39
C ARG A 285 6.97 2.04 17.15
N LEU A 286 5.65 1.87 16.98
CA LEU A 286 5.02 0.58 16.67
C LEU A 286 5.01 0.28 15.16
N ASP A 287 4.99 1.31 14.32
CA ASP A 287 4.97 1.22 12.87
C ASP A 287 6.36 0.92 12.26
N ARG A 288 7.41 1.10 13.04
CA ARG A 288 8.82 0.86 12.66
C ARG A 288 9.53 0.23 13.83
N ASN A 289 10.17 -0.92 13.67
CA ASN A 289 10.94 -1.48 14.75
C ASN A 289 12.45 -1.54 14.43
N ASN A 290 13.26 -1.33 15.46
CA ASN A 290 14.70 -1.26 15.33
C ASN A 290 15.34 -2.56 14.85
N LYS A 291 14.70 -3.74 15.01
CA LYS A 291 15.22 -5.01 14.46
C LYS A 291 15.14 -4.99 12.92
N THR A 292 14.02 -4.51 12.37
CA THR A 292 13.84 -4.35 10.91
C THR A 292 14.83 -3.31 10.37
N ILE A 293 14.99 -2.17 11.06
CA ILE A 293 15.95 -1.13 10.67
C ILE A 293 17.38 -1.69 10.64
N ARG A 294 17.82 -2.43 11.67
CA ARG A 294 19.14 -3.06 11.68
C ARG A 294 19.32 -4.06 10.52
N LYS A 295 18.29 -4.87 10.23
CA LYS A 295 18.33 -5.81 9.09
C LYS A 295 18.49 -5.07 7.76
N LEU A 296 17.75 -3.98 7.56
CA LEU A 296 17.86 -3.15 6.36
C LEU A 296 19.24 -2.48 6.26
N ASN A 297 19.74 -1.88 7.33
CA ASN A 297 21.06 -1.24 7.34
C ASN A 297 22.19 -2.21 7.01
N ALA A 298 22.16 -3.43 7.57
CA ALA A 298 23.13 -4.48 7.23
C ALA A 298 23.05 -4.89 5.74
N ALA A 299 21.85 -4.92 5.18
CA ALA A 299 21.66 -5.19 3.74
C ALA A 299 22.15 -4.02 2.88
N ILE A 300 21.91 -2.77 3.28
CA ILE A 300 22.41 -1.56 2.62
C ILE A 300 23.95 -1.62 2.55
N GLU A 301 24.64 -1.83 3.68
CA GLU A 301 26.10 -1.92 3.74
C GLU A 301 26.66 -3.04 2.85
N LYS A 302 25.95 -4.15 2.75
CA LYS A 302 26.39 -5.35 2.00
C LYS A 302 26.16 -5.27 0.49
N TYR A 303 25.03 -4.70 0.07
CA TYR A 303 24.55 -4.86 -1.31
C TYR A 303 24.49 -3.57 -2.12
N ILE A 304 24.46 -2.39 -1.50
CA ILE A 304 24.41 -1.13 -2.25
C ILE A 304 25.84 -0.79 -2.72
N VAL A 305 25.94 -0.46 -4.00
CA VAL A 305 27.20 -0.13 -4.66
C VAL A 305 27.15 1.27 -5.29
N ASN A 306 28.32 1.77 -5.71
CA ASN A 306 28.49 3.09 -6.32
C ASN A 306 28.17 4.29 -5.39
N CYS A 307 28.15 4.07 -4.09
CA CYS A 307 28.08 5.14 -3.09
C CYS A 307 28.82 4.72 -1.83
N LYS A 308 29.13 5.68 -0.95
CA LYS A 308 29.67 5.41 0.38
C LYS A 308 28.54 5.38 1.39
N VAL A 309 28.42 4.32 2.17
CA VAL A 309 27.45 4.24 3.26
C VAL A 309 28.00 4.91 4.51
N ILE A 310 27.23 5.81 5.12
CA ILE A 310 27.54 6.42 6.42
C ILE A 310 26.61 5.81 7.45
N ASN A 311 27.18 5.06 8.40
CA ASN A 311 26.41 4.43 9.47
C ASN A 311 26.18 5.43 10.61
N LEU A 312 24.92 5.77 10.85
CA LEU A 312 24.49 6.70 11.90
C LEU A 312 24.19 6.01 13.24
N THR A 313 24.17 4.67 13.27
CA THR A 313 23.68 3.91 14.42
C THR A 313 24.43 4.26 15.70
N ALA A 314 25.75 4.28 15.68
CA ALA A 314 26.55 4.53 16.87
C ALA A 314 26.31 5.94 17.46
N GLU A 315 26.18 6.94 16.62
CA GLU A 315 26.01 8.34 17.02
C GLU A 315 24.59 8.65 17.49
N PHE A 316 23.59 7.96 16.94
CA PHE A 316 22.17 8.25 17.16
C PHE A 316 21.48 7.30 18.15
N SER A 317 22.05 6.12 18.44
CA SER A 317 21.48 5.17 19.41
C SER A 317 21.85 5.49 20.85
N ASP A 318 20.91 5.22 21.76
CA ASP A 318 21.17 5.07 23.18
C ASP A 318 21.70 3.65 23.51
N GLU A 319 21.93 3.36 24.80
CA GLU A 319 22.41 2.06 25.30
C GLU A 319 21.47 0.88 24.99
N TYR A 320 20.20 1.14 24.67
CA TYR A 320 19.20 0.13 24.28
C TYR A 320 19.09 -0.06 22.77
N GLY A 321 19.85 0.71 21.99
CA GLY A 321 19.80 0.71 20.53
C GLY A 321 18.55 1.41 19.95
N GLU A 322 17.94 2.30 20.75
CA GLU A 322 16.87 3.19 20.35
C GLU A 322 17.42 4.60 20.05
N LEU A 323 16.65 5.41 19.32
CA LEU A 323 17.01 6.81 19.08
C LEU A 323 17.14 7.57 20.42
N LYS A 324 18.27 8.27 20.63
CA LYS A 324 18.50 9.05 21.84
C LYS A 324 17.33 10.00 22.12
N SER A 325 16.80 10.01 23.34
CA SER A 325 15.58 10.76 23.69
C SER A 325 15.70 12.26 23.41
N HIS A 326 16.89 12.85 23.53
CA HIS A 326 17.13 14.27 23.25
C HIS A 326 17.33 14.57 21.75
N PHE A 327 17.36 13.54 20.88
CA PHE A 327 17.46 13.66 19.43
C PHE A 327 16.11 13.60 18.74
N THR A 328 15.03 13.32 19.46
CA THR A 328 13.71 13.21 18.87
C THR A 328 12.63 13.78 19.79
N TYR A 329 11.53 14.27 19.21
CA TYR A 329 10.34 14.71 19.93
C TYR A 329 9.13 13.76 19.77
N ASP A 330 9.15 12.87 18.76
CA ASP A 330 8.06 11.93 18.47
C ASP A 330 8.54 10.48 18.25
N GLY A 331 9.82 10.22 18.54
CA GLY A 331 10.47 8.92 18.35
C GLY A 331 11.03 8.66 16.94
N LEU A 332 10.88 9.61 16.00
CA LEU A 332 11.34 9.51 14.62
C LEU A 332 12.04 10.78 14.13
N HIS A 333 11.38 11.93 14.23
CA HIS A 333 11.88 13.18 13.69
C HIS A 333 12.92 13.82 14.61
N PHE A 334 13.88 14.47 13.98
CA PHE A 334 15.06 15.01 14.66
C PHE A 334 14.76 16.34 15.35
N THR A 335 15.39 16.53 16.52
CA THR A 335 15.53 17.83 17.18
C THR A 335 16.71 18.59 16.60
N ASP A 336 16.85 19.87 16.94
CA ASP A 336 18.01 20.68 16.55
C ASP A 336 19.34 20.04 17.00
N LYS A 337 19.35 19.38 18.16
CA LYS A 337 20.55 18.66 18.67
C LYS A 337 20.93 17.49 17.74
N ALA A 338 19.96 16.77 17.21
CA ALA A 338 20.22 15.70 16.26
C ALA A 338 20.71 16.24 14.92
N TYR A 339 20.14 17.35 14.45
CA TYR A 339 20.64 18.02 13.24
C TYR A 339 22.06 18.57 13.40
N LEU A 340 22.41 19.15 14.53
CA LEU A 340 23.80 19.55 14.81
C LEU A 340 24.77 18.35 14.79
N GLN A 341 24.35 17.18 15.27
CA GLN A 341 25.16 15.97 15.18
C GLN A 341 25.29 15.48 13.73
N LEU A 342 24.19 15.50 12.97
CA LEU A 342 24.19 15.14 11.55
C LEU A 342 25.08 16.07 10.74
N GLU A 343 25.03 17.38 10.99
CA GLU A 343 25.88 18.38 10.35
C GLU A 343 27.36 18.08 10.55
N LYS A 344 27.78 17.78 11.80
CA LYS A 344 29.18 17.39 12.11
C LYS A 344 29.62 16.16 11.32
N ILE A 345 28.74 15.15 11.21
CA ILE A 345 29.04 13.92 10.45
C ILE A 345 29.20 14.26 8.97
N ILE A 346 28.30 15.05 8.39
CA ILE A 346 28.38 15.47 6.98
C ILE A 346 29.64 16.31 6.77
N GLN A 347 29.92 17.30 7.62
CA GLN A 347 31.07 18.14 7.51
C GLN A 347 32.38 17.34 7.52
N GLY A 348 32.49 16.33 8.42
CA GLY A 348 33.67 15.45 8.47
C GLY A 348 33.84 14.56 7.22
N THR A 349 32.87 14.48 6.34
CA THR A 349 33.00 13.76 5.06
C THR A 349 33.37 14.67 3.88
N LEU A 350 33.30 16.00 4.06
CA LEU A 350 33.64 16.99 3.06
C LEU A 350 35.14 17.35 3.03
N GLU A 351 35.84 17.03 4.14
CA GLU A 351 37.27 17.15 4.27
C GLU A 351 38.00 15.95 3.62
#